data_48116284ed40813b9c5cf8de8ea03e27
#
_entry.id   48116284ed40813b9c5cf8de8ea03e27
#
_cell.length_a   1.000
_cell.length_b   1.000
_cell.length_c   1.000
_cell.angle_alpha   90.00
_cell.angle_beta   90.00
_cell.angle_gamma   90.00
#
_symmetry.space_group_name_H-M   'P 1'
#
loop_
_entity.id
_entity.type
_entity.pdbx_description
1 polymer ?
#
loop_
_entity_poly.entity_id
_entity_poly.type
_entity_poly.pdbx_seq_one_letter_code
_entity_poly.pdbx_strand_id
1 'polypeptide(L)'
;MDVVASEQIRALKHRYLRTLDLKRWEEFADTLTADVVASYGSPSGDLPPEFHGREAVAEYMRNALSGNIITVHVATHPEIQVDGDTATGSWLLEDTVMIPDYNRVIRGAAYYHDTYRRENGVWRIATTGYQRIFEAVMGTDALPGFTLTANRWAEPAPH
;
A
#
# COMPACT_ATOMS: atom_id res chain seq x y z
N MET A 1 8.91 24.79 -9.39
CA MET A 1 8.01 23.73 -8.82
C MET A 1 6.96 23.42 -9.87
N ASP A 2 6.87 22.17 -10.33
CA ASP A 2 5.81 21.73 -11.27
C ASP A 2 4.59 21.28 -10.45
N VAL A 3 3.64 22.20 -10.24
CA VAL A 3 2.43 21.97 -9.43
C VAL A 3 1.53 20.92 -10.08
N VAL A 4 1.43 20.92 -11.41
CA VAL A 4 0.56 19.98 -12.13
C VAL A 4 1.09 18.54 -11.97
N ALA A 5 2.38 18.32 -12.20
CA ALA A 5 2.99 17.02 -12.01
C ALA A 5 2.89 16.55 -10.55
N SER A 6 3.10 17.45 -9.58
CA SER A 6 2.96 17.12 -8.16
C SER A 6 1.55 16.66 -7.81
N GLU A 7 0.50 17.32 -8.32
CA GLU A 7 -0.88 16.90 -8.09
C GLU A 7 -1.22 15.58 -8.80
N GLN A 8 -0.66 15.34 -9.98
CA GLN A 8 -0.81 14.05 -10.67
C GLN A 8 -0.17 12.91 -9.88
N ILE A 9 1.00 13.14 -9.28
CA ILE A 9 1.69 12.16 -8.42
C ILE A 9 0.91 11.92 -7.13
N ARG A 10 0.30 12.96 -6.53
CA ARG A 10 -0.61 12.81 -5.38
C ARG A 10 -1.78 11.91 -5.74
N ALA A 11 -2.46 12.20 -6.83
CA ALA A 11 -3.59 11.41 -7.32
C ALA A 11 -3.18 9.95 -7.62
N LEU A 12 -1.99 9.75 -8.18
CA LEU A 12 -1.41 8.42 -8.43
C LEU A 12 -1.22 7.65 -7.12
N LYS A 13 -0.60 8.25 -6.10
CA LYS A 13 -0.38 7.58 -4.80
C LYS A 13 -1.69 7.24 -4.11
N HIS A 14 -2.67 8.12 -4.13
CA HIS A 14 -4.00 7.83 -3.59
C HIS A 14 -4.69 6.68 -4.35
N ARG A 15 -4.56 6.63 -5.68
CA ARG A 15 -5.08 5.53 -6.50
C ARG A 15 -4.40 4.21 -6.16
N TYR A 16 -3.07 4.21 -6.02
CA TYR A 16 -2.29 3.04 -5.61
C TYR A 16 -2.83 2.43 -4.31
N LEU A 17 -2.99 3.23 -3.26
CA LEU A 17 -3.48 2.74 -1.96
C LEU A 17 -4.97 2.34 -2.02
N ARG A 18 -5.80 3.14 -2.68
CA ARG A 18 -7.23 2.84 -2.82
C ARG A 18 -7.47 1.53 -3.57
N THR A 19 -6.76 1.28 -4.65
CA THR A 19 -6.92 0.06 -5.44
C THR A 19 -6.39 -1.16 -4.71
N LEU A 20 -5.34 -1.00 -3.91
CA LEU A 20 -4.85 -2.02 -2.99
C LEU A 20 -5.91 -2.39 -1.94
N ASP A 21 -6.44 -1.42 -1.21
CA ASP A 21 -7.44 -1.64 -0.16
C ASP A 21 -8.76 -2.19 -0.71
N LEU A 22 -9.11 -1.84 -1.94
CA LEU A 22 -10.29 -2.34 -2.64
C LEU A 22 -10.04 -3.64 -3.43
N LYS A 23 -8.82 -4.19 -3.36
CA LYS A 23 -8.41 -5.43 -4.07
C LYS A 23 -8.68 -5.37 -5.58
N ARG A 24 -8.50 -4.20 -6.18
CA ARG A 24 -8.64 -3.96 -7.62
C ARG A 24 -7.30 -4.16 -8.31
N TRP A 25 -6.90 -5.41 -8.45
CA TRP A 25 -5.53 -5.80 -8.78
C TRP A 25 -5.04 -5.31 -10.14
N GLU A 26 -5.89 -5.25 -11.15
CA GLU A 26 -5.55 -4.72 -12.47
C GLU A 26 -5.32 -3.21 -12.41
N GLU A 27 -6.24 -2.47 -11.76
CA GLU A 27 -6.09 -1.03 -11.55
C GLU A 27 -4.88 -0.70 -10.66
N PHE A 28 -4.59 -1.54 -9.66
CA PHE A 28 -3.40 -1.43 -8.83
C PHE A 28 -2.13 -1.59 -9.68
N ALA A 29 -2.05 -2.65 -10.49
CA ALA A 29 -0.91 -2.90 -11.35
C ALA A 29 -0.68 -1.74 -12.34
N ASP A 30 -1.73 -1.09 -12.87
CA ASP A 30 -1.61 0.05 -13.78
C ASP A 30 -1.03 1.31 -13.12
N THR A 31 -0.97 1.38 -11.80
CA THR A 31 -0.26 2.46 -11.09
C THR A 31 1.26 2.32 -11.15
N LEU A 32 1.77 1.17 -11.55
CA LEU A 32 3.18 0.79 -11.52
C LEU A 32 3.79 0.80 -12.93
N THR A 33 5.07 1.12 -13.05
CA THR A 33 5.81 0.87 -14.30
C THR A 33 5.96 -0.63 -14.53
N ALA A 34 6.19 -1.05 -15.77
CA ALA A 34 6.36 -2.48 -16.10
C ALA A 34 7.54 -3.11 -15.35
N ASP A 35 8.60 -2.34 -15.14
CA ASP A 35 9.86 -2.72 -14.48
C ASP A 35 9.97 -2.26 -13.01
N VAL A 36 8.85 -1.95 -12.37
CA VAL A 36 8.82 -1.47 -10.96
C VAL A 36 9.63 -2.37 -10.03
N VAL A 37 10.29 -1.75 -9.07
CA VAL A 37 10.92 -2.46 -7.94
C VAL A 37 10.21 -2.06 -6.65
N ALA A 38 9.71 -3.02 -5.92
CA ALA A 38 9.00 -2.80 -4.66
C ALA A 38 9.67 -3.55 -3.50
N SER A 39 9.80 -2.87 -2.35
CA SER A 39 10.37 -3.45 -1.15
C SER A 39 9.55 -2.98 0.06
N TYR A 40 8.79 -3.90 0.64
CA TYR A 40 7.91 -3.58 1.76
C TYR A 40 8.60 -3.95 3.07
N GLY A 41 8.92 -2.93 3.86
CA GLY A 41 9.75 -3.04 5.03
C GLY A 41 9.24 -4.01 6.09
N SER A 42 10.19 -4.71 6.73
CA SER A 42 9.94 -5.51 7.92
C SER A 42 10.45 -4.78 9.17
N PRO A 43 9.73 -4.83 10.31
CA PRO A 43 10.19 -4.28 11.58
C PRO A 43 11.39 -5.06 12.17
N SER A 44 11.68 -6.27 11.69
CA SER A 44 12.74 -7.14 12.21
C SER A 44 14.16 -6.70 11.89
N GLY A 45 14.33 -5.64 11.08
CA GLY A 45 15.66 -5.13 10.69
C GLY A 45 16.37 -5.96 9.61
N ASP A 46 15.79 -7.07 9.17
CA ASP A 46 16.25 -7.80 8.01
C ASP A 46 15.96 -7.00 6.74
N LEU A 47 16.79 -7.15 5.72
CA LEU A 47 16.51 -6.54 4.42
C LEU A 47 15.21 -7.15 3.89
N PRO A 48 14.17 -6.32 3.61
CA PRO A 48 12.93 -6.82 3.09
C PRO A 48 13.16 -7.41 1.68
N PRO A 49 12.39 -8.44 1.29
CA PRO A 49 12.48 -8.98 -0.05
C PRO A 49 12.10 -7.91 -1.08
N GLU A 50 12.80 -7.92 -2.21
CA GLU A 50 12.45 -7.09 -3.37
C GLU A 50 11.61 -7.87 -4.36
N PHE A 51 10.61 -7.19 -4.90
CA PHE A 51 9.76 -7.71 -5.98
C PHE A 51 10.04 -6.88 -7.24
N HIS A 52 10.35 -7.56 -8.32
CA HIS A 52 10.72 -6.96 -9.60
C HIS A 52 9.63 -7.20 -10.65
N GLY A 53 9.11 -6.12 -11.21
CA GLY A 53 8.08 -6.14 -12.23
C GLY A 53 6.66 -6.02 -11.66
N ARG A 54 5.81 -5.39 -12.44
CA ARG A 54 4.42 -5.07 -12.10
C ARG A 54 3.60 -6.29 -11.71
N GLU A 55 3.73 -7.37 -12.47
CA GLU A 55 3.00 -8.61 -12.25
C GLU A 55 3.41 -9.27 -10.94
N ALA A 56 4.71 -9.33 -10.65
CA ALA A 56 5.22 -9.92 -9.40
C ALA A 56 4.75 -9.13 -8.17
N VAL A 57 4.74 -7.80 -8.24
CA VAL A 57 4.24 -6.94 -7.16
C VAL A 57 2.74 -7.14 -6.95
N ALA A 58 1.96 -7.16 -8.04
CA ALA A 58 0.50 -7.35 -7.96
C ALA A 58 0.14 -8.76 -7.44
N GLU A 59 0.86 -9.78 -7.86
CA GLU A 59 0.67 -11.15 -7.38
C GLU A 59 0.99 -11.28 -5.89
N TYR A 60 2.11 -10.72 -5.45
CA TYR A 60 2.46 -10.69 -4.04
C TYR A 60 1.35 -10.04 -3.19
N MET A 61 0.87 -8.86 -3.59
CA MET A 61 -0.18 -8.16 -2.85
C MET A 61 -1.51 -8.92 -2.87
N ARG A 62 -1.86 -9.51 -4.01
CA ARG A 62 -3.07 -10.33 -4.14
C ARG A 62 -3.02 -11.52 -3.17
N ASN A 63 -1.89 -12.20 -3.07
CA ASN A 63 -1.73 -13.35 -2.19
C ASN A 63 -1.68 -12.94 -0.71
N ALA A 64 -0.96 -11.87 -0.38
CA ALA A 64 -0.83 -11.39 0.99
C ALA A 64 -2.14 -10.84 1.59
N LEU A 65 -3.02 -10.27 0.75
CA LEU A 65 -4.23 -9.57 1.18
C LEU A 65 -5.52 -10.25 0.68
N SER A 66 -5.45 -11.54 0.40
CA SER A 66 -6.59 -12.34 -0.09
C SER A 66 -7.66 -12.58 0.99
N GLY A 67 -8.76 -13.21 0.57
CA GLY A 67 -9.85 -13.61 1.46
C GLY A 67 -10.51 -12.43 2.15
N ASN A 68 -10.84 -12.62 3.43
CA ASN A 68 -11.56 -11.66 4.25
C ASN A 68 -10.67 -10.62 4.96
N ILE A 69 -9.38 -10.56 4.63
CA ILE A 69 -8.44 -9.57 5.19
C ILE A 69 -8.89 -8.16 4.81
N ILE A 70 -8.94 -7.28 5.79
CA ILE A 70 -9.27 -5.86 5.62
C ILE A 70 -7.99 -5.05 5.72
N THR A 71 -7.77 -4.14 4.79
CA THR A 71 -6.67 -3.17 4.87
C THR A 71 -7.19 -1.75 4.69
N VAL A 72 -6.60 -0.84 5.44
CA VAL A 72 -6.77 0.61 5.27
C VAL A 72 -5.41 1.25 5.32
N HIS A 73 -5.00 1.89 4.23
CA HIS A 73 -3.76 2.64 4.14
C HIS A 73 -4.05 4.12 3.94
N VAL A 74 -3.44 4.95 4.77
CA VAL A 74 -3.53 6.41 4.66
C VAL A 74 -2.15 6.99 4.44
N ALA A 75 -1.91 7.61 3.28
CA ALA A 75 -0.67 8.32 2.99
C ALA A 75 -0.92 9.84 3.05
N THR A 76 -0.10 10.52 3.83
CA THR A 76 -0.18 11.96 4.08
C THR A 76 1.19 12.61 4.04
N HIS A 77 1.25 13.94 4.25
CA HIS A 77 2.49 14.72 4.34
C HIS A 77 3.47 14.47 3.20
N PRO A 78 3.03 14.57 1.93
CA PRO A 78 3.92 14.31 0.80
C PRO A 78 4.99 15.39 0.65
N GLU A 79 6.22 14.94 0.45
CA GLU A 79 7.31 15.76 -0.06
C GLU A 79 7.67 15.25 -1.44
N ILE A 80 7.32 16.01 -2.49
CA ILE A 80 7.48 15.60 -3.90
C ILE A 80 8.45 16.54 -4.59
N GLN A 81 9.44 15.97 -5.27
CA GLN A 81 10.40 16.68 -6.11
C GLN A 81 10.29 16.15 -7.53
N VAL A 82 9.97 17.04 -8.47
CA VAL A 82 9.81 16.72 -9.90
C VAL A 82 11.01 17.24 -10.67
N ASP A 83 11.58 16.39 -11.52
CA ASP A 83 12.64 16.71 -12.47
C ASP A 83 12.30 16.12 -13.84
N GLY A 84 11.72 16.95 -14.71
CA GLY A 84 11.28 16.53 -16.05
C GLY A 84 10.25 15.39 -16.00
N ASP A 85 10.62 14.24 -16.53
CA ASP A 85 9.79 13.03 -16.57
C ASP A 85 10.06 12.05 -15.43
N THR A 86 10.84 12.48 -14.44
CA THR A 86 11.11 11.72 -13.21
C THR A 86 10.72 12.53 -11.98
N ALA A 87 10.44 11.83 -10.90
CA ALA A 87 10.19 12.48 -9.60
C ALA A 87 10.52 11.53 -8.46
N THR A 88 10.71 12.11 -7.27
CA THR A 88 10.78 11.40 -6.00
C THR A 88 9.67 11.87 -5.09
N GLY A 89 9.25 11.01 -4.17
CA GLY A 89 8.26 11.38 -3.16
C GLY A 89 8.43 10.61 -1.87
N SER A 90 8.26 11.31 -0.76
CA SER A 90 8.19 10.76 0.58
C SER A 90 6.77 10.95 1.12
N TRP A 91 6.25 9.93 1.84
CA TRP A 91 4.89 9.94 2.38
C TRP A 91 4.88 9.33 3.77
N LEU A 92 4.21 9.98 4.71
CA LEU A 92 3.85 9.32 5.95
C LEU A 92 2.71 8.33 5.68
N LEU A 93 2.92 7.07 6.02
CA LEU A 93 1.91 6.01 5.99
C LEU A 93 1.40 5.73 7.40
N GLU A 94 0.10 5.65 7.56
CA GLU A 94 -0.55 4.93 8.65
C GLU A 94 -1.39 3.80 8.07
N ASP A 95 -1.30 2.62 8.66
CA ASP A 95 -2.03 1.46 8.18
C ASP A 95 -2.68 0.64 9.29
N THR A 96 -3.79 0.03 8.92
CA THR A 96 -4.51 -0.95 9.73
C THR A 96 -4.77 -2.16 8.87
N VAL A 97 -4.38 -3.33 9.36
CA VAL A 97 -4.68 -4.62 8.73
C VAL A 97 -5.46 -5.47 9.73
N MET A 98 -6.68 -5.88 9.37
CA MET A 98 -7.46 -6.81 10.17
C MET A 98 -7.45 -8.18 9.51
N ILE A 99 -7.13 -9.21 10.29
CA ILE A 99 -7.06 -10.61 9.83
C ILE A 99 -8.05 -11.40 10.68
N PRO A 100 -9.34 -11.44 10.30
CA PRO A 100 -10.41 -12.01 11.12
C PRO A 100 -10.19 -13.49 11.46
N ASP A 101 -9.71 -14.28 10.52
CA ASP A 101 -9.49 -15.73 10.72
C ASP A 101 -8.44 -16.05 11.79
N TYR A 102 -7.56 -15.09 12.09
CA TYR A 102 -6.53 -15.23 13.11
C TYR A 102 -6.76 -14.35 14.33
N ASN A 103 -7.89 -13.66 14.41
CA ASN A 103 -8.19 -12.72 15.49
C ASN A 103 -7.06 -11.69 15.71
N ARG A 104 -6.56 -11.10 14.63
CA ARG A 104 -5.44 -10.15 14.67
C ARG A 104 -5.80 -8.81 14.03
N VAL A 105 -5.31 -7.75 14.67
CA VAL A 105 -5.23 -6.41 14.10
C VAL A 105 -3.77 -5.98 14.15
N ILE A 106 -3.26 -5.55 13.00
CA ILE A 106 -1.96 -4.92 12.88
C ILE A 106 -2.19 -3.43 12.65
N ARG A 107 -1.49 -2.59 13.41
CA ARG A 107 -1.43 -1.15 13.18
C ARG A 107 0.00 -0.70 13.09
N GLY A 108 0.27 0.22 12.20
CA GLY A 108 1.61 0.74 12.05
C GLY A 108 1.67 2.13 11.45
N ALA A 109 2.86 2.69 11.49
CA ALA A 109 3.24 3.87 10.75
C ALA A 109 4.60 3.65 10.08
N ALA A 110 4.80 4.29 8.95
CA ALA A 110 6.02 4.16 8.16
C ALA A 110 6.21 5.41 7.29
N TYR A 111 7.39 5.53 6.71
CA TYR A 111 7.62 6.46 5.60
C TYR A 111 7.84 5.67 4.32
N TYR A 112 7.05 5.98 3.29
CA TYR A 112 7.33 5.58 1.91
C TYR A 112 8.44 6.45 1.34
N HIS A 113 9.27 5.83 0.51
CA HIS A 113 10.19 6.49 -0.41
C HIS A 113 9.94 5.94 -1.80
N ASP A 114 9.31 6.76 -2.63
CA ASP A 114 8.92 6.38 -3.99
C ASP A 114 9.74 7.13 -5.02
N THR A 115 9.97 6.50 -6.16
CA THR A 115 10.35 7.19 -7.39
C THR A 115 9.25 7.02 -8.43
N TYR A 116 9.12 8.01 -9.28
CA TYR A 116 8.09 8.06 -10.31
C TYR A 116 8.70 8.32 -11.68
N ARG A 117 8.07 7.79 -12.70
CA ARG A 117 8.42 8.03 -14.10
C ARG A 117 7.17 8.36 -14.90
N ARG A 118 7.28 9.36 -15.75
CA ARG A 118 6.21 9.72 -16.69
C ARG A 118 6.47 9.03 -18.03
N GLU A 119 5.59 8.12 -18.41
CA GLU A 119 5.64 7.34 -19.62
C GLU A 119 4.43 7.69 -20.51
N ASN A 120 4.65 8.17 -21.70
CA ASN A 120 3.58 8.60 -22.62
C ASN A 120 2.59 9.59 -21.97
N GLY A 121 3.12 10.53 -21.18
CA GLY A 121 2.33 11.54 -20.49
C GLY A 121 1.65 11.08 -19.20
N VAL A 122 1.81 9.82 -18.77
CA VAL A 122 1.19 9.23 -17.57
C VAL A 122 2.25 8.93 -16.53
N TRP A 123 2.07 9.46 -15.32
CA TRP A 123 2.93 9.14 -14.18
C TRP A 123 2.63 7.75 -13.64
N ARG A 124 3.69 6.99 -13.35
CA ARG A 124 3.65 5.68 -12.69
C ARG A 124 4.74 5.59 -11.62
N ILE A 125 4.52 4.72 -10.65
CA ILE A 125 5.51 4.42 -9.61
C ILE A 125 6.57 3.51 -10.21
N ALA A 126 7.84 3.93 -10.17
CA ALA A 126 8.98 3.18 -10.67
C ALA A 126 9.68 2.39 -9.57
N THR A 127 9.79 2.96 -8.36
CA THR A 127 10.17 2.21 -7.16
C THR A 127 9.25 2.60 -6.01
N THR A 128 8.96 1.66 -5.12
CA THR A 128 8.19 1.92 -3.91
C THR A 128 8.70 1.05 -2.77
N GLY A 129 8.66 1.59 -1.59
CA GLY A 129 9.04 0.87 -0.38
C GLY A 129 8.87 1.75 0.83
N TYR A 130 8.76 1.14 1.99
CA TYR A 130 8.61 1.88 3.23
C TYR A 130 9.53 1.38 4.33
N GLN A 131 9.81 2.27 5.26
CA GLN A 131 10.51 1.96 6.50
C GLN A 131 9.57 2.20 7.68
N ARG A 132 9.38 1.18 8.51
CA ARG A 132 8.50 1.26 9.69
C ARG A 132 9.05 2.23 10.73
N ILE A 133 8.16 3.08 11.24
CA ILE A 133 8.36 3.82 12.50
C ILE A 133 8.01 2.89 13.65
N PHE A 134 6.86 2.22 13.55
CA PHE A 134 6.43 1.16 14.46
C PHE A 134 5.45 0.22 13.77
N GLU A 135 5.32 -0.96 14.31
CA GLU A 135 4.26 -1.91 14.02
C GLU A 135 3.80 -2.55 15.34
N ALA A 136 2.51 -2.63 15.54
CA ALA A 136 1.90 -3.26 16.70
C ALA A 136 0.87 -4.29 16.27
N VAL A 137 0.89 -5.46 16.90
CA VAL A 137 -0.07 -6.53 16.68
C VAL A 137 -0.92 -6.71 17.92
N MET A 138 -2.23 -6.75 17.75
CA MET A 138 -3.20 -6.95 18.81
C MET A 138 -4.05 -8.18 18.54
N GLY A 139 -4.29 -9.00 19.56
CA GLY A 139 -5.29 -10.07 19.52
C GLY A 139 -6.68 -9.49 19.76
N THR A 140 -7.64 -9.69 18.86
CA THR A 140 -9.00 -9.17 19.02
C THR A 140 -9.81 -9.95 20.03
N ASP A 141 -9.48 -11.21 20.27
CA ASP A 141 -10.03 -12.08 21.31
C ASP A 141 -9.68 -11.63 22.73
N ALA A 142 -8.59 -10.88 22.88
CA ALA A 142 -8.15 -10.30 24.16
C ALA A 142 -8.73 -8.89 24.42
N LEU A 143 -9.48 -8.31 23.49
CA LEU A 143 -10.08 -6.99 23.60
C LEU A 143 -11.53 -7.08 24.08
N PRO A 144 -11.85 -6.68 25.34
CA PRO A 144 -13.22 -6.74 25.84
C PRO A 144 -14.18 -5.92 24.96
N GLY A 145 -15.28 -6.55 24.54
CA GLY A 145 -16.31 -5.89 23.74
C GLY A 145 -15.95 -5.63 22.27
N PHE A 146 -14.80 -6.11 21.79
CA PHE A 146 -14.48 -6.00 20.37
C PHE A 146 -15.43 -6.85 19.55
N THR A 147 -16.05 -6.25 18.56
CA THR A 147 -16.89 -6.94 17.56
C THR A 147 -16.68 -6.29 16.21
N LEU A 148 -16.28 -7.07 15.21
CA LEU A 148 -16.23 -6.63 13.83
C LEU A 148 -17.64 -6.75 13.24
N THR A 149 -18.36 -5.64 13.14
CA THR A 149 -19.77 -5.61 12.74
C THR A 149 -20.00 -5.55 11.23
N ALA A 150 -18.97 -5.23 10.46
CA ALA A 150 -19.02 -5.19 9.01
C ALA A 150 -17.66 -5.55 8.41
N ASN A 151 -17.68 -6.41 7.42
CA ASN A 151 -16.53 -6.72 6.57
C ASN A 151 -17.03 -6.95 5.14
N ARG A 152 -16.68 -6.05 4.23
CA ARG A 152 -17.10 -6.15 2.82
C ARG A 152 -16.52 -7.37 2.09
N TRP A 153 -15.51 -8.02 2.66
CA TRP A 153 -14.82 -9.18 2.10
C TRP A 153 -15.26 -10.49 2.76
N ALA A 154 -16.13 -10.42 3.76
CA ALA A 154 -16.69 -11.64 4.36
C ALA A 154 -17.57 -12.36 3.35
N GLU A 155 -17.47 -13.70 3.33
CA GLU A 155 -18.43 -14.51 2.57
C GLU A 155 -19.83 -14.29 3.14
N PRO A 156 -20.89 -14.25 2.29
CA PRO A 156 -22.26 -14.22 2.77
C PRO A 156 -22.49 -15.41 3.70
N ALA A 157 -23.19 -15.17 4.81
CA ALA A 157 -23.59 -16.28 5.69
C ALA A 157 -24.37 -17.31 4.84
N PRO A 158 -24.11 -18.62 5.01
CA PRO A 158 -24.89 -19.64 4.34
C PRO A 158 -26.38 -19.49 4.74
N HIS A 159 -27.27 -19.46 3.76
CA HIS A 159 -28.72 -19.36 3.93
C HIS A 159 -29.31 -20.65 4.52
#